data_4d081683ba056fa5ddb762b0d9138202
#
_entry.id   4d081683ba056fa5ddb762b0d9138202
#
_cell.length_a   1.000
_cell.length_b   1.000
_cell.length_c   1.000
_cell.angle_alpha   90.00
_cell.angle_beta   90.00
_cell.angle_gamma   90.00
#
_symmetry.space_group_name_H-M   'P 1'
#
loop_
_entity.id
_entity.type
_entity.pdbx_description
1 polymer ?
#
loop_
_entity_poly.entity_id
_entity_poly.type
_entity_poly.pdbx_seq_one_letter_code
_entity_poly.pdbx_strand_id
1 'polypeptide(L)'
;MAKWLDNAIFYEIYPQSFLDTNGDGIGDFQGIIERLDYIKKLGCNAIWMNPCFASPFGDAGYDVADYYQAAPRYGTNADLKRLFHEVHKRDMHILLDLVPGHTSVAHPWFKESCKADRNEFTDRYIWTQDWQQDPDDPGPKATLAEMENVMRFWIGMGCDGFRVDMAGSLVKNDEDGKGNIALWRKVRTFLDAEFPEAVLVSEWGEPDKSLQGGFHMDFLLHFGPSHYNDLFRCEEPFFSGRGKGDVAAFVEKYKENYEKAQRKGLICIPSGNHDMDRLARSIHGEELKVAFAFLLSMPGAPFLYYGDGIGMRYVEKLHSVEGGYGRTGSRSPMQWDHTTNAGFSAAPKEKLYVKQDESADRPTVEAQMADPDSLYHEIQKLINIRQAHSALQSRGEIEFVYAEEKQYPLAYLRSDDKEKILVIINPADREVSFDGNYAVREALYTFGGEAVFTGGKVTVPGGSAGFYLL
;
A
#
# COMPACT_ATOMS: atom_id res chain seq x y z
N MET A 1 -11.75 9.18 -14.27
CA MET A 1 -11.19 8.52 -13.06
C MET A 1 -12.36 8.03 -12.23
N ALA A 2 -12.34 6.78 -11.78
CA ALA A 2 -13.40 6.18 -10.98
C ALA A 2 -13.71 7.03 -9.74
N LYS A 3 -14.98 7.32 -9.50
CA LYS A 3 -15.40 8.23 -8.41
C LYS A 3 -15.13 7.67 -7.01
N TRP A 4 -15.15 6.34 -6.86
CA TRP A 4 -14.92 5.70 -5.58
C TRP A 4 -13.51 5.96 -5.03
N LEU A 5 -12.52 6.32 -5.88
CA LEU A 5 -11.18 6.72 -5.46
C LEU A 5 -11.15 8.02 -4.65
N ASP A 6 -12.15 8.86 -4.73
CA ASP A 6 -12.18 10.13 -4.00
C ASP A 6 -12.18 9.91 -2.49
N ASN A 7 -12.73 8.79 -2.04
CA ASN A 7 -12.77 8.40 -0.63
C ASN A 7 -12.22 6.98 -0.38
N ALA A 8 -11.32 6.51 -1.23
CA ALA A 8 -10.73 5.18 -1.10
C ALA A 8 -9.72 5.12 0.05
N ILE A 9 -9.81 4.06 0.83
CA ILE A 9 -8.84 3.67 1.86
C ILE A 9 -8.62 2.18 1.68
N PHE A 10 -7.40 1.84 1.27
CA PHE A 10 -7.04 0.47 0.94
C PHE A 10 -6.52 -0.31 2.14
N TYR A 11 -6.85 -1.59 2.16
CA TYR A 11 -6.25 -2.59 3.03
C TYR A 11 -5.49 -3.59 2.17
N GLU A 12 -4.16 -3.68 2.34
CA GLU A 12 -3.34 -4.66 1.62
C GLU A 12 -3.39 -6.00 2.33
N ILE A 13 -3.72 -7.06 1.60
CA ILE A 13 -3.78 -8.43 2.09
C ILE A 13 -2.67 -9.28 1.45
N TYR A 14 -1.87 -9.93 2.30
CA TYR A 14 -0.97 -11.00 1.91
C TYR A 14 -1.70 -12.33 2.12
N PRO A 15 -2.27 -12.98 1.07
CA PRO A 15 -3.26 -14.04 1.22
C PRO A 15 -2.82 -15.18 2.11
N GLN A 16 -1.61 -15.68 1.90
CA GLN A 16 -1.08 -16.85 2.63
C GLN A 16 -0.84 -16.64 4.12
N SER A 17 -0.88 -15.39 4.58
CA SER A 17 -0.67 -15.02 5.99
C SER A 17 -1.90 -14.36 6.62
N PHE A 18 -3.07 -14.36 5.97
CA PHE A 18 -4.24 -13.63 6.48
C PHE A 18 -5.13 -14.49 7.37
N LEU A 19 -5.71 -15.58 6.87
CA LEU A 19 -6.46 -16.58 7.65
C LEU A 19 -6.51 -17.91 6.89
N ASP A 20 -6.14 -18.98 7.56
CA ASP A 20 -6.21 -20.36 7.08
C ASP A 20 -7.48 -21.03 7.61
N THR A 21 -8.42 -21.39 6.72
CA THR A 21 -9.68 -22.02 7.09
C THR A 21 -9.67 -23.54 6.93
N ASN A 22 -8.73 -24.10 6.17
CA ASN A 22 -8.67 -25.52 5.88
C ASN A 22 -7.67 -26.29 6.75
N GLY A 23 -6.82 -25.59 7.53
CA GLY A 23 -5.86 -26.16 8.46
C GLY A 23 -4.60 -26.73 7.80
N ASP A 24 -4.22 -26.21 6.64
CA ASP A 24 -2.98 -26.62 5.96
C ASP A 24 -1.76 -25.74 6.30
N GLY A 25 -1.96 -24.64 7.02
CA GLY A 25 -0.94 -23.70 7.46
C GLY A 25 -0.75 -22.50 6.51
N ILE A 26 -1.60 -22.36 5.49
CA ILE A 26 -1.59 -21.30 4.49
C ILE A 26 -2.96 -20.62 4.47
N GLY A 27 -2.99 -19.30 4.51
CA GLY A 27 -4.23 -18.54 4.36
C GLY A 27 -4.89 -18.76 3.00
N ASP A 28 -6.21 -18.58 2.93
CA ASP A 28 -7.02 -18.86 1.75
C ASP A 28 -8.10 -17.80 1.47
N PHE A 29 -8.78 -17.88 0.30
CA PHE A 29 -9.84 -16.94 -0.08
C PHE A 29 -11.03 -16.99 0.86
N GLN A 30 -11.37 -18.15 1.40
CA GLN A 30 -12.44 -18.30 2.38
C GLN A 30 -12.10 -17.53 3.66
N GLY A 31 -10.85 -17.60 4.11
CA GLY A 31 -10.36 -16.84 5.26
C GLY A 31 -10.43 -15.33 5.05
N ILE A 32 -10.15 -14.84 3.84
CA ILE A 32 -10.34 -13.44 3.51
C ILE A 32 -11.82 -13.07 3.60
N ILE A 33 -12.72 -13.88 3.04
CA ILE A 33 -14.18 -13.67 3.11
C ILE A 33 -14.66 -13.56 4.56
N GLU A 34 -14.20 -14.43 5.45
CA GLU A 34 -14.59 -14.45 6.86
C GLU A 34 -14.15 -13.20 7.64
N ARG A 35 -13.14 -12.49 7.16
CA ARG A 35 -12.57 -11.31 7.79
C ARG A 35 -12.88 -9.97 7.08
N LEU A 36 -13.71 -9.98 6.05
CA LEU A 36 -14.12 -8.74 5.34
C LEU A 36 -14.81 -7.73 6.28
N ASP A 37 -15.60 -8.22 7.24
CA ASP A 37 -16.29 -7.36 8.20
C ASP A 37 -15.32 -6.65 9.16
N TYR A 38 -14.18 -7.26 9.47
CA TYR A 38 -13.10 -6.59 10.22
C TYR A 38 -12.53 -5.42 9.42
N ILE A 39 -12.22 -5.64 8.14
CA ILE A 39 -11.66 -4.62 7.25
C ILE A 39 -12.65 -3.46 7.10
N LYS A 40 -13.93 -3.77 6.87
CA LYS A 40 -15.01 -2.79 6.77
C LYS A 40 -15.19 -1.99 8.07
N LYS A 41 -15.15 -2.66 9.22
CA LYS A 41 -15.29 -2.02 10.54
C LYS A 41 -14.10 -1.11 10.87
N LEU A 42 -12.88 -1.46 10.44
CA LEU A 42 -11.73 -0.57 10.57
C LEU A 42 -11.95 0.75 9.79
N GLY A 43 -12.79 0.72 8.75
CA GLY A 43 -13.15 1.86 7.90
C GLY A 43 -12.56 1.78 6.48
N CYS A 44 -11.79 0.74 6.15
CA CYS A 44 -11.30 0.53 4.79
C CYS A 44 -12.44 0.12 3.86
N ASN A 45 -12.40 0.64 2.63
CA ASN A 45 -13.43 0.39 1.62
C ASN A 45 -12.85 -0.12 0.29
N ALA A 46 -11.55 -0.40 0.26
CA ALA A 46 -10.89 -1.03 -0.86
C ALA A 46 -9.84 -2.03 -0.37
N ILE A 47 -9.59 -3.06 -1.17
CA ILE A 47 -8.60 -4.11 -0.89
C ILE A 47 -7.59 -4.13 -2.03
N TRP A 48 -6.31 -4.24 -1.70
CA TRP A 48 -5.28 -4.72 -2.61
C TRP A 48 -4.84 -6.09 -2.12
N MET A 49 -5.01 -7.10 -2.98
CA MET A 49 -4.59 -8.47 -2.71
C MET A 49 -3.30 -8.77 -3.45
N ASN A 50 -2.25 -9.15 -2.71
CA ASN A 50 -0.98 -9.60 -3.27
C ASN A 50 -1.17 -10.81 -4.18
N PRO A 51 -0.14 -11.26 -4.97
CA PRO A 51 -0.31 -12.23 -6.03
C PRO A 51 -1.07 -13.49 -5.61
N CYS A 52 -2.09 -13.81 -6.37
CA CYS A 52 -2.97 -14.94 -6.10
C CYS A 52 -3.15 -15.89 -7.29
N PHE A 53 -2.39 -15.68 -8.36
CA PHE A 53 -2.43 -16.55 -9.54
C PHE A 53 -1.58 -17.80 -9.34
N ALA A 54 -1.81 -18.82 -10.18
CA ALA A 54 -1.06 -20.06 -10.15
C ALA A 54 0.44 -19.80 -10.31
N SER A 55 1.22 -20.29 -9.35
CA SER A 55 2.65 -20.06 -9.22
C SER A 55 3.31 -21.24 -8.52
N PRO A 56 4.58 -21.57 -8.78
CA PRO A 56 5.37 -22.45 -7.93
C PRO A 56 5.78 -21.82 -6.60
N PHE A 57 5.53 -20.51 -6.40
CA PHE A 57 5.86 -19.76 -5.20
C PHE A 57 7.35 -19.73 -4.84
N GLY A 58 8.20 -19.70 -5.85
CA GLY A 58 9.62 -19.42 -5.67
C GLY A 58 9.90 -17.95 -5.34
N ASP A 59 8.95 -17.06 -5.65
CA ASP A 59 8.98 -15.64 -5.35
C ASP A 59 7.59 -15.14 -4.91
N ALA A 60 7.07 -15.71 -3.83
CA ALA A 60 5.84 -15.26 -3.16
C ALA A 60 4.57 -15.14 -4.05
N GLY A 61 4.57 -15.79 -5.22
CA GLY A 61 3.50 -15.69 -6.21
C GLY A 61 3.77 -14.70 -7.34
N TYR A 62 4.84 -13.90 -7.27
CA TYR A 62 5.26 -13.02 -8.37
C TYR A 62 5.83 -13.83 -9.56
N ASP A 63 6.26 -15.05 -9.36
CA ASP A 63 6.65 -16.01 -10.41
C ASP A 63 5.42 -16.73 -11.00
N VAL A 64 4.58 -15.99 -11.75
CA VAL A 64 3.30 -16.46 -12.29
C VAL A 64 3.51 -17.57 -13.32
N ALA A 65 2.81 -18.70 -13.13
CA ALA A 65 2.81 -19.83 -14.05
C ALA A 65 1.55 -19.93 -14.93
N ASP A 66 0.44 -19.34 -14.50
CA ASP A 66 -0.80 -19.22 -15.27
C ASP A 66 -1.60 -17.99 -14.77
N TYR A 67 -1.79 -17.02 -15.66
CA TYR A 67 -2.52 -15.78 -15.36
C TYR A 67 -4.03 -15.97 -15.29
N TYR A 68 -4.60 -17.07 -15.77
CA TYR A 68 -6.04 -17.33 -15.83
C TYR A 68 -6.53 -18.26 -14.73
N GLN A 69 -5.62 -18.73 -13.86
CA GLN A 69 -5.94 -19.63 -12.76
C GLN A 69 -5.53 -19.01 -11.41
N ALA A 70 -6.47 -19.03 -10.48
CA ALA A 70 -6.13 -18.78 -9.09
C ALA A 70 -5.18 -19.87 -8.56
N ALA A 71 -4.30 -19.51 -7.65
CA ALA A 71 -3.39 -20.46 -7.03
C ALA A 71 -4.15 -21.51 -6.22
N PRO A 72 -3.99 -22.83 -6.51
CA PRO A 72 -4.74 -23.89 -5.82
C PRO A 72 -4.62 -23.88 -4.30
N ARG A 73 -3.51 -23.35 -3.76
CA ARG A 73 -3.32 -23.20 -2.32
C ARG A 73 -4.28 -22.22 -1.66
N TYR A 74 -4.82 -21.27 -2.42
CA TYR A 74 -5.77 -20.26 -1.93
C TYR A 74 -7.23 -20.62 -2.25
N GLY A 75 -7.45 -21.52 -3.20
CA GLY A 75 -8.76 -21.92 -3.68
C GLY A 75 -8.84 -21.98 -5.20
N THR A 76 -10.04 -21.84 -5.74
CA THR A 76 -10.35 -21.91 -7.16
C THR A 76 -10.74 -20.55 -7.73
N ASN A 77 -10.84 -20.44 -9.06
CA ASN A 77 -11.43 -19.24 -9.72
C ASN A 77 -12.85 -18.95 -9.22
N ALA A 78 -13.63 -19.99 -8.89
CA ALA A 78 -14.97 -19.80 -8.33
C ALA A 78 -14.94 -19.21 -6.91
N ASP A 79 -13.97 -19.60 -6.08
CA ASP A 79 -13.77 -19.03 -4.76
C ASP A 79 -13.31 -17.58 -4.84
N LEU A 80 -12.40 -17.25 -5.76
CA LEU A 80 -11.95 -15.88 -6.00
C LEU A 80 -13.11 -15.01 -6.52
N LYS A 81 -13.93 -15.51 -7.44
CA LYS A 81 -15.15 -14.82 -7.87
C LYS A 81 -16.13 -14.58 -6.72
N ARG A 82 -16.29 -15.56 -5.82
CA ARG A 82 -17.11 -15.40 -4.62
C ARG A 82 -16.54 -14.33 -3.69
N LEU A 83 -15.22 -14.26 -3.53
CA LEU A 83 -14.58 -13.19 -2.77
C LEU A 83 -14.92 -11.80 -3.35
N PHE A 84 -14.82 -11.59 -4.67
CA PHE A 84 -15.22 -10.33 -5.30
C PHE A 84 -16.67 -9.97 -4.99
N HIS A 85 -17.59 -10.94 -5.11
CA HIS A 85 -18.98 -10.72 -4.79
C HIS A 85 -19.21 -10.34 -3.32
N GLU A 86 -18.52 -10.99 -2.37
CA GLU A 86 -18.64 -10.68 -0.94
C GLU A 86 -18.02 -9.32 -0.57
N VAL A 87 -16.97 -8.90 -1.29
CA VAL A 87 -16.40 -7.54 -1.18
C VAL A 87 -17.42 -6.50 -1.64
N HIS A 88 -18.00 -6.68 -2.83
CA HIS A 88 -18.99 -5.76 -3.39
C HIS A 88 -20.27 -5.67 -2.55
N LYS A 89 -20.75 -6.77 -1.97
CA LYS A 89 -21.90 -6.76 -1.02
C LYS A 89 -21.70 -5.83 0.18
N ARG A 90 -20.44 -5.51 0.48
CA ARG A 90 -20.07 -4.61 1.57
C ARG A 90 -19.77 -3.19 1.10
N ASP A 91 -20.10 -2.84 -0.13
CA ASP A 91 -19.75 -1.56 -0.77
C ASP A 91 -18.22 -1.31 -0.66
N MET A 92 -17.45 -2.32 -0.99
CA MET A 92 -15.99 -2.29 -1.04
C MET A 92 -15.49 -2.65 -2.44
N HIS A 93 -14.24 -2.32 -2.74
CA HIS A 93 -13.58 -2.62 -4.00
C HIS A 93 -12.37 -3.54 -3.79
N ILE A 94 -11.95 -4.25 -4.85
CA ILE A 94 -10.79 -5.15 -4.78
C ILE A 94 -9.92 -5.07 -6.03
N LEU A 95 -8.63 -4.85 -5.82
CA LEU A 95 -7.59 -4.90 -6.84
C LEU A 95 -6.77 -6.18 -6.69
N LEU A 96 -6.41 -6.77 -7.83
CA LEU A 96 -5.46 -7.87 -7.89
C LEU A 96 -4.06 -7.37 -8.22
N ASP A 97 -3.06 -8.15 -7.85
CA ASP A 97 -1.68 -7.90 -8.26
C ASP A 97 -1.45 -8.45 -9.68
N LEU A 98 -0.99 -7.63 -10.61
CA LEU A 98 -0.66 -8.00 -11.97
C LEU A 98 0.85 -7.89 -12.18
N VAL A 99 1.47 -8.97 -12.62
CA VAL A 99 2.92 -9.05 -12.85
C VAL A 99 3.21 -9.14 -14.36
N PRO A 100 3.32 -8.02 -15.08
CA PRO A 100 3.47 -8.03 -16.53
C PRO A 100 4.93 -8.15 -17.00
N GLY A 101 5.91 -7.91 -16.12
CA GLY A 101 7.33 -7.78 -16.48
C GLY A 101 8.08 -9.10 -16.63
N HIS A 102 7.56 -10.18 -16.07
CA HIS A 102 8.19 -11.51 -16.09
C HIS A 102 7.17 -12.62 -15.84
N THR A 103 7.58 -13.86 -16.05
CA THR A 103 6.81 -15.06 -15.71
C THR A 103 7.67 -16.05 -14.96
N SER A 104 7.04 -17.05 -14.35
CA SER A 104 7.75 -18.23 -13.88
C SER A 104 8.41 -18.99 -15.02
N VAL A 105 9.53 -19.65 -14.75
CA VAL A 105 10.10 -20.67 -15.65
C VAL A 105 9.14 -21.86 -15.88
N ALA A 106 8.16 -22.02 -15.01
CA ALA A 106 7.09 -23.02 -15.16
C ALA A 106 6.00 -22.60 -16.15
N HIS A 107 5.93 -21.30 -16.54
CA HIS A 107 4.91 -20.78 -17.44
C HIS A 107 4.98 -21.45 -18.83
N PRO A 108 3.85 -21.84 -19.43
CA PRO A 108 3.84 -22.43 -20.77
C PRO A 108 4.54 -21.58 -21.84
N TRP A 109 4.36 -20.27 -21.82
CA TRP A 109 5.02 -19.36 -22.76
C TRP A 109 6.55 -19.43 -22.67
N PHE A 110 7.10 -19.46 -21.44
CA PHE A 110 8.54 -19.57 -21.24
C PHE A 110 9.07 -20.91 -21.77
N LYS A 111 8.40 -22.02 -21.43
CA LYS A 111 8.78 -23.37 -21.91
C LYS A 111 8.76 -23.46 -23.43
N GLU A 112 7.74 -22.91 -24.08
CA GLU A 112 7.66 -22.87 -25.55
C GLU A 112 8.72 -21.97 -26.16
N SER A 113 9.02 -20.81 -25.57
CA SER A 113 10.03 -19.87 -26.05
C SER A 113 11.46 -20.42 -25.97
N CYS A 114 11.72 -21.38 -25.06
CA CYS A 114 13.01 -22.04 -24.91
C CYS A 114 13.29 -23.11 -25.97
N LYS A 115 12.33 -23.48 -26.86
CA LYS A 115 12.53 -24.47 -27.90
C LYS A 115 13.52 -23.97 -28.95
N ALA A 116 14.29 -24.90 -29.55
CA ALA A 116 15.32 -24.55 -30.53
C ALA A 116 14.75 -23.85 -31.78
N ASP A 117 13.55 -24.25 -32.19
CA ASP A 117 12.87 -23.64 -33.34
C ASP A 117 12.08 -22.41 -32.89
N ARG A 118 12.26 -21.29 -33.60
CA ARG A 118 11.51 -20.07 -33.38
C ARG A 118 10.00 -20.30 -33.54
N ASN A 119 9.20 -19.82 -32.57
CA ASN A 119 7.75 -19.97 -32.54
C ASN A 119 7.08 -18.70 -32.07
N GLU A 120 5.75 -18.67 -31.96
CA GLU A 120 4.95 -17.50 -31.55
C GLU A 120 5.25 -16.98 -30.11
N PHE A 121 5.88 -17.79 -29.28
CA PHE A 121 6.24 -17.43 -27.90
C PHE A 121 7.67 -16.90 -27.78
N THR A 122 8.53 -17.11 -28.81
CA THR A 122 9.94 -16.71 -28.75
C THR A 122 10.08 -15.21 -28.48
N ASP A 123 9.25 -14.38 -29.14
CA ASP A 123 9.28 -12.92 -29.01
C ASP A 123 8.47 -12.37 -27.81
N ARG A 124 7.99 -13.24 -26.93
CA ARG A 124 7.41 -12.84 -25.65
C ARG A 124 8.46 -12.58 -24.57
N TYR A 125 9.69 -12.94 -24.83
CA TYR A 125 10.83 -12.78 -23.93
C TYR A 125 11.98 -12.09 -24.65
N ILE A 126 12.77 -11.35 -23.89
CA ILE A 126 13.99 -10.73 -24.39
C ILE A 126 15.12 -11.74 -24.22
N TRP A 127 15.72 -12.17 -25.33
CA TRP A 127 16.83 -13.11 -25.35
C TRP A 127 18.14 -12.39 -25.62
N THR A 128 19.18 -12.66 -24.84
CA THR A 128 20.53 -12.10 -25.04
C THR A 128 21.57 -13.21 -24.99
N GLN A 129 22.67 -13.03 -25.70
CA GLN A 129 23.86 -13.91 -25.61
C GLN A 129 24.83 -13.43 -24.54
N ASP A 130 24.68 -12.21 -24.09
CA ASP A 130 25.46 -11.58 -23.02
C ASP A 130 24.53 -11.03 -21.94
N TRP A 131 24.46 -11.73 -20.80
CA TRP A 131 23.63 -11.35 -19.69
C TRP A 131 24.07 -10.07 -18.96
N GLN A 132 25.29 -9.59 -19.25
CA GLN A 132 25.84 -8.33 -18.68
C GLN A 132 25.48 -7.10 -19.53
N GLN A 133 24.91 -7.30 -20.72
CA GLN A 133 24.45 -6.22 -21.59
C GLN A 133 22.94 -6.26 -21.71
N ASP A 134 22.29 -5.12 -21.41
CA ASP A 134 20.89 -4.97 -21.70
C ASP A 134 20.64 -5.06 -23.20
N PRO A 135 19.69 -5.88 -23.66
CA PRO A 135 19.37 -5.97 -25.08
C PRO A 135 18.72 -4.66 -25.57
N ASP A 136 19.05 -4.27 -26.79
CA ASP A 136 18.46 -3.09 -27.46
C ASP A 136 16.98 -3.27 -27.88
N ASP A 137 16.36 -4.39 -27.46
CA ASP A 137 14.97 -4.69 -27.81
C ASP A 137 14.01 -3.96 -26.84
N PRO A 138 13.09 -3.12 -27.32
CA PRO A 138 12.12 -2.42 -26.49
C PRO A 138 11.07 -3.33 -25.83
N GLY A 139 11.18 -4.64 -25.96
CA GLY A 139 10.29 -5.63 -25.40
C GLY A 139 9.16 -6.07 -26.32
N PRO A 140 8.54 -7.21 -26.01
CA PRO A 140 7.67 -7.93 -26.94
C PRO A 140 6.27 -7.33 -27.02
N LYS A 141 5.89 -6.83 -28.20
CA LYS A 141 4.55 -6.28 -28.49
C LYS A 141 3.41 -7.29 -28.32
N ALA A 142 3.70 -8.57 -28.55
CA ALA A 142 2.72 -9.66 -28.39
C ALA A 142 2.24 -9.84 -26.94
N THR A 143 3.06 -9.48 -25.97
CA THR A 143 2.73 -9.61 -24.54
C THR A 143 1.69 -8.60 -24.09
N LEU A 144 1.69 -7.39 -24.66
CA LEU A 144 0.71 -6.35 -24.30
C LEU A 144 -0.74 -6.80 -24.57
N ALA A 145 -1.02 -7.34 -25.76
CA ALA A 145 -2.36 -7.79 -26.11
C ALA A 145 -2.85 -8.92 -25.19
N GLU A 146 -1.93 -9.78 -24.76
CA GLU A 146 -2.28 -10.86 -23.83
C GLU A 146 -2.50 -10.35 -22.40
N MET A 147 -1.73 -9.37 -21.95
CA MET A 147 -2.02 -8.70 -20.66
C MET A 147 -3.37 -8.01 -20.67
N GLU A 148 -3.78 -7.40 -21.79
CA GLU A 148 -5.15 -6.85 -21.93
C GLU A 148 -6.20 -7.96 -21.83
N ASN A 149 -5.96 -9.18 -22.38
CA ASN A 149 -6.85 -10.32 -22.24
C ASN A 149 -6.93 -10.81 -20.78
N VAL A 150 -5.82 -10.85 -20.07
CA VAL A 150 -5.78 -11.17 -18.63
C VAL A 150 -6.62 -10.16 -17.84
N MET A 151 -6.45 -8.85 -18.14
CA MET A 151 -7.26 -7.80 -17.50
C MET A 151 -8.76 -7.99 -17.80
N ARG A 152 -9.15 -8.24 -19.06
CA ARG A 152 -10.54 -8.52 -19.44
C ARG A 152 -11.12 -9.70 -18.65
N PHE A 153 -10.35 -10.78 -18.53
CA PHE A 153 -10.78 -11.97 -17.82
C PHE A 153 -11.12 -11.68 -16.36
N TRP A 154 -10.20 -11.06 -15.62
CA TRP A 154 -10.40 -10.84 -14.19
C TRP A 154 -11.38 -9.72 -13.85
N ILE A 155 -11.41 -8.62 -14.64
CA ILE A 155 -12.42 -7.59 -14.49
C ILE A 155 -13.82 -8.18 -14.84
N GLY A 156 -13.90 -9.00 -15.89
CA GLY A 156 -15.11 -9.72 -16.24
C GLY A 156 -15.60 -10.70 -15.16
N MET A 157 -14.70 -11.17 -14.29
CA MET A 157 -15.06 -11.97 -13.12
C MET A 157 -15.45 -11.14 -11.90
N GLY A 158 -15.11 -9.84 -11.89
CA GLY A 158 -15.57 -8.90 -10.87
C GLY A 158 -14.45 -8.19 -10.09
N CYS A 159 -13.17 -8.23 -10.48
CA CYS A 159 -12.20 -7.35 -9.84
C CYS A 159 -12.33 -5.91 -10.36
N ASP A 160 -11.97 -4.92 -9.53
CA ASP A 160 -12.12 -3.50 -9.82
C ASP A 160 -10.85 -2.88 -10.43
N GLY A 161 -9.83 -3.69 -10.73
CA GLY A 161 -8.59 -3.23 -11.33
C GLY A 161 -7.35 -3.94 -10.78
N PHE A 162 -6.18 -3.30 -10.95
CA PHE A 162 -4.91 -3.95 -10.64
C PHE A 162 -3.90 -3.02 -9.96
N ARG A 163 -3.14 -3.59 -9.04
CA ARG A 163 -1.80 -3.11 -8.70
C ARG A 163 -0.83 -3.76 -9.67
N VAL A 164 0.00 -2.96 -10.29
CA VAL A 164 0.92 -3.43 -11.35
C VAL A 164 2.34 -3.46 -10.81
N ASP A 165 2.88 -4.66 -10.78
CA ASP A 165 4.24 -4.94 -10.37
C ASP A 165 5.27 -4.33 -11.31
N MET A 166 6.29 -3.68 -10.77
CA MET A 166 7.42 -3.08 -11.48
C MET A 166 7.05 -2.32 -12.77
N ALA A 167 5.97 -1.54 -12.71
CA ALA A 167 5.36 -0.91 -13.89
C ALA A 167 6.31 0.00 -14.70
N GLY A 168 7.33 0.57 -14.05
CA GLY A 168 8.32 1.44 -14.67
C GLY A 168 9.45 0.73 -15.43
N SER A 169 9.50 -0.60 -15.42
CA SER A 169 10.64 -1.38 -15.93
C SER A 169 10.34 -2.27 -17.15
N LEU A 170 9.15 -2.12 -17.77
CA LEU A 170 8.71 -3.00 -18.85
C LEU A 170 9.41 -2.71 -20.18
N VAL A 171 9.66 -1.45 -20.49
CA VAL A 171 10.46 -1.04 -21.64
C VAL A 171 11.89 -0.85 -21.18
N LYS A 172 12.83 -1.56 -21.80
CA LYS A 172 14.25 -1.50 -21.47
C LYS A 172 14.93 -0.32 -22.16
N ASN A 173 16.08 0.13 -21.64
CA ASN A 173 16.84 1.28 -22.16
C ASN A 173 15.99 2.56 -22.26
N ASP A 174 15.08 2.78 -21.32
CA ASP A 174 14.09 3.87 -21.26
C ASP A 174 14.40 4.82 -20.08
N GLU A 175 15.59 5.41 -20.07
CA GLU A 175 16.11 6.24 -18.97
C GLU A 175 15.18 7.39 -18.57
N ASP A 176 14.50 8.00 -19.54
CA ASP A 176 13.55 9.09 -19.30
C ASP A 176 12.10 8.63 -19.07
N GLY A 177 11.83 7.32 -19.14
CA GLY A 177 10.53 6.71 -18.91
C GLY A 177 9.50 6.92 -20.02
N LYS A 178 9.87 7.47 -21.16
CA LYS A 178 8.92 7.79 -22.27
C LYS A 178 8.31 6.54 -22.89
N GLY A 179 9.10 5.49 -23.04
CA GLY A 179 8.62 4.22 -23.58
C GLY A 179 7.58 3.57 -22.67
N ASN A 180 7.87 3.49 -21.37
CA ASN A 180 6.93 2.98 -20.37
C ASN A 180 5.67 3.87 -20.28
N ILE A 181 5.80 5.20 -20.31
CA ILE A 181 4.67 6.12 -20.37
C ILE A 181 3.81 5.86 -21.62
N ALA A 182 4.42 5.69 -22.78
CA ALA A 182 3.69 5.42 -24.02
C ALA A 182 2.97 4.06 -24.00
N LEU A 183 3.60 3.04 -23.42
CA LEU A 183 3.02 1.70 -23.22
C LEU A 183 1.75 1.78 -22.35
N TRP A 184 1.86 2.38 -21.17
CA TRP A 184 0.76 2.44 -20.22
C TRP A 184 -0.39 3.35 -20.69
N ARG A 185 -0.12 4.37 -21.48
CA ARG A 185 -1.19 5.15 -22.14
C ARG A 185 -2.05 4.30 -23.08
N LYS A 186 -1.48 3.27 -23.74
CA LYS A 186 -2.27 2.33 -24.55
C LYS A 186 -3.17 1.47 -23.66
N VAL A 187 -2.61 0.92 -22.59
CA VAL A 187 -3.39 0.15 -21.59
C VAL A 187 -4.50 1.01 -21.00
N ARG A 188 -4.21 2.27 -20.66
CA ARG A 188 -5.22 3.19 -20.15
C ARG A 188 -6.33 3.46 -21.17
N THR A 189 -5.99 3.66 -22.43
CA THR A 189 -6.98 3.85 -23.51
C THR A 189 -7.88 2.64 -23.66
N PHE A 190 -7.32 1.44 -23.58
CA PHE A 190 -8.07 0.20 -23.57
C PHE A 190 -9.04 0.13 -22.37
N LEU A 191 -8.57 0.40 -21.15
CA LEU A 191 -9.41 0.36 -19.95
C LEU A 191 -10.51 1.41 -20.00
N ASP A 192 -10.20 2.64 -20.39
CA ASP A 192 -11.20 3.70 -20.51
C ASP A 192 -12.33 3.36 -21.51
N ALA A 193 -12.00 2.58 -22.56
CA ALA A 193 -12.95 2.18 -23.59
C ALA A 193 -13.83 0.99 -23.15
N GLU A 194 -13.27 -0.01 -22.45
CA GLU A 194 -13.96 -1.24 -22.12
C GLU A 194 -14.41 -1.31 -20.65
N PHE A 195 -13.66 -0.69 -19.72
CA PHE A 195 -13.83 -0.80 -18.27
C PHE A 195 -13.57 0.54 -17.56
N PRO A 196 -14.36 1.59 -17.79
CA PRO A 196 -14.06 2.95 -17.33
C PRO A 196 -14.01 3.13 -15.80
N GLU A 197 -14.57 2.19 -15.03
CA GLU A 197 -14.52 2.19 -13.57
C GLU A 197 -13.34 1.37 -13.00
N ALA A 198 -12.62 0.62 -13.86
CA ALA A 198 -11.45 -0.12 -13.42
C ALA A 198 -10.26 0.82 -13.17
N VAL A 199 -9.46 0.50 -12.16
CA VAL A 199 -8.35 1.35 -11.76
C VAL A 199 -7.00 0.63 -11.83
N LEU A 200 -5.93 1.40 -12.01
CA LEU A 200 -4.56 0.93 -11.96
C LEU A 200 -3.80 1.69 -10.88
N VAL A 201 -3.08 0.98 -10.05
CA VAL A 201 -2.04 1.53 -9.18
C VAL A 201 -0.70 0.93 -9.57
N SER A 202 0.31 1.77 -9.77
CA SER A 202 1.64 1.33 -10.18
C SER A 202 2.56 1.10 -9.00
N GLU A 203 3.40 0.09 -9.11
CA GLU A 203 4.66 0.08 -8.41
C GLU A 203 5.73 0.66 -9.35
N TRP A 204 5.89 1.98 -9.29
CA TRP A 204 6.90 2.67 -10.08
C TRP A 204 7.82 3.53 -9.20
N GLY A 205 7.23 4.18 -8.19
CA GLY A 205 7.96 5.05 -7.27
C GLY A 205 8.36 6.40 -7.86
N GLU A 206 7.85 6.74 -9.04
CA GLU A 206 8.01 8.03 -9.71
C GLU A 206 6.63 8.52 -10.19
N PRO A 207 5.81 9.07 -9.28
CA PRO A 207 4.43 9.45 -9.58
C PRO A 207 4.27 10.42 -10.74
N ASP A 208 5.26 11.29 -10.96
CA ASP A 208 5.26 12.21 -12.08
C ASP A 208 5.28 11.48 -13.43
N LYS A 209 5.96 10.35 -13.56
CA LYS A 209 6.00 9.53 -14.78
C LYS A 209 4.80 8.59 -14.87
N SER A 210 4.50 7.85 -13.80
CA SER A 210 3.44 6.85 -13.81
C SER A 210 2.06 7.46 -14.08
N LEU A 211 1.74 8.58 -13.41
CA LEU A 211 0.48 9.29 -13.62
C LEU A 211 0.38 9.93 -15.00
N GLN A 212 1.50 10.33 -15.61
CA GLN A 212 1.54 10.70 -17.02
C GLN A 212 1.33 9.50 -17.95
N GLY A 213 1.73 8.31 -17.54
CA GLY A 213 1.45 7.03 -18.21
C GLY A 213 -0.03 6.63 -18.18
N GLY A 214 -0.85 7.28 -17.34
CA GLY A 214 -2.28 7.00 -17.24
C GLY A 214 -2.66 6.13 -16.04
N PHE A 215 -1.74 5.84 -15.14
CA PHE A 215 -2.11 5.23 -13.85
C PHE A 215 -3.03 6.16 -13.06
N HIS A 216 -3.91 5.57 -12.28
CA HIS A 216 -4.78 6.31 -11.37
C HIS A 216 -4.07 6.68 -10.08
N MET A 217 -3.11 5.84 -9.66
CA MET A 217 -2.36 5.95 -8.41
C MET A 217 -0.93 5.46 -8.61
N ASP A 218 0.00 6.05 -7.85
CA ASP A 218 1.36 5.53 -7.66
C ASP A 218 1.79 5.70 -6.21
N PHE A 219 2.74 4.89 -5.79
CA PHE A 219 3.26 4.91 -4.42
C PHE A 219 4.54 5.75 -4.28
N LEU A 220 4.70 6.38 -3.11
CA LEU A 220 6.01 6.71 -2.57
C LEU A 220 6.48 5.55 -1.71
N LEU A 221 7.57 4.89 -2.11
CA LEU A 221 8.04 3.63 -1.52
C LEU A 221 9.42 3.79 -0.87
N HIS A 222 9.87 2.72 -0.23
CA HIS A 222 11.17 2.61 0.44
C HIS A 222 12.36 2.60 -0.52
N PHE A 223 12.12 2.52 -1.82
CA PHE A 223 13.13 2.66 -2.88
C PHE A 223 12.90 3.93 -3.71
N GLY A 224 13.87 4.27 -4.55
CA GLY A 224 13.84 5.49 -5.33
C GLY A 224 14.11 6.75 -4.50
N PRO A 225 13.92 7.92 -5.09
CA PRO A 225 14.29 9.20 -4.48
C PRO A 225 13.18 9.82 -3.59
N SER A 226 12.28 9.00 -3.04
CA SER A 226 11.08 9.50 -2.36
C SER A 226 11.32 10.06 -0.96
N HIS A 227 12.44 9.73 -0.32
CA HIS A 227 12.71 10.00 1.09
C HIS A 227 11.65 9.43 2.06
N TYR A 228 10.87 8.45 1.60
CA TYR A 228 9.86 7.79 2.42
C TYR A 228 10.45 7.13 3.69
N ASN A 229 11.67 6.58 3.59
CA ASN A 229 12.33 5.95 4.74
C ASN A 229 12.64 6.93 5.87
N ASP A 230 12.85 8.22 5.55
CA ASP A 230 13.15 9.26 6.55
C ASP A 230 11.97 9.48 7.50
N LEU A 231 10.75 9.16 7.05
CA LEU A 231 9.56 9.22 7.90
C LEU A 231 9.56 8.14 8.97
N PHE A 232 9.85 6.87 8.58
CA PHE A 232 9.51 5.70 9.41
C PHE A 232 10.61 4.67 9.58
N ARG A 233 11.60 4.56 8.68
CA ARG A 233 12.44 3.34 8.53
C ARG A 233 13.94 3.60 8.43
N CYS A 234 14.40 4.81 8.69
CA CYS A 234 15.82 5.12 8.85
C CYS A 234 16.27 4.97 10.32
N GLU A 235 17.54 5.23 10.61
CA GLU A 235 18.09 5.15 11.97
C GLU A 235 17.44 6.13 12.94
N GLU A 236 17.14 7.36 12.47
CA GLU A 236 16.44 8.41 13.22
C GLU A 236 15.19 8.84 12.45
N PRO A 237 14.09 8.04 12.50
CA PRO A 237 12.88 8.36 11.76
C PRO A 237 12.23 9.65 12.30
N PHE A 238 11.61 10.43 11.40
CA PHE A 238 10.89 11.63 11.81
C PHE A 238 9.79 11.33 12.83
N PHE A 239 9.09 10.21 12.67
CA PHE A 239 7.99 9.81 13.55
C PHE A 239 8.43 9.13 14.86
N SER A 240 9.73 9.01 15.11
CA SER A 240 10.21 8.57 16.44
C SER A 240 10.10 9.69 17.45
N GLY A 241 9.56 9.40 18.65
CA GLY A 241 9.47 10.32 19.79
C GLY A 241 10.82 10.91 20.25
N ARG A 242 11.95 10.32 19.83
CA ARG A 242 13.29 10.89 20.08
C ARG A 242 13.48 12.29 19.51
N GLY A 243 12.67 12.69 18.53
CA GLY A 243 12.67 14.03 17.95
C GLY A 243 14.00 14.44 17.31
N LYS A 244 14.65 13.52 16.59
CA LYS A 244 15.93 13.72 15.91
C LYS A 244 15.87 13.54 14.40
N GLY A 245 14.73 13.08 13.89
CA GLY A 245 14.52 12.84 12.46
C GLY A 245 14.33 14.13 11.66
N ASP A 246 14.24 13.98 10.34
CA ASP A 246 14.10 15.09 9.40
C ASP A 246 12.99 14.75 8.40
N VAL A 247 12.12 15.71 8.11
CA VAL A 247 11.03 15.56 7.15
C VAL A 247 11.24 16.43 5.90
N ALA A 248 12.20 17.34 5.92
CA ALA A 248 12.36 18.37 4.89
C ALA A 248 12.58 17.78 3.50
N ALA A 249 13.47 16.80 3.37
CA ALA A 249 13.78 16.15 2.09
C ALA A 249 12.55 15.40 1.52
N PHE A 250 11.77 14.71 2.38
CA PHE A 250 10.52 14.09 1.97
C PHE A 250 9.51 15.12 1.47
N VAL A 251 9.33 16.23 2.19
CA VAL A 251 8.38 17.29 1.82
C VAL A 251 8.78 17.95 0.52
N GLU A 252 10.06 18.25 0.31
CA GLU A 252 10.56 18.79 -0.95
C GLU A 252 10.26 17.86 -2.13
N LYS A 253 10.57 16.56 -1.97
CA LYS A 253 10.32 15.57 -3.02
C LYS A 253 8.84 15.32 -3.25
N TYR A 254 8.03 15.34 -2.19
CA TYR A 254 6.58 15.24 -2.31
C TYR A 254 6.00 16.42 -3.11
N LYS A 255 6.40 17.66 -2.81
CA LYS A 255 5.99 18.87 -3.56
C LYS A 255 6.36 18.76 -5.04
N GLU A 256 7.60 18.37 -5.33
CA GLU A 256 8.06 18.18 -6.72
C GLU A 256 7.15 17.18 -7.47
N ASN A 257 6.89 16.02 -6.90
CA ASN A 257 6.00 15.01 -7.49
C ASN A 257 4.57 15.53 -7.63
N TYR A 258 4.04 16.21 -6.62
CA TYR A 258 2.69 16.74 -6.61
C TYR A 258 2.46 17.78 -7.73
N GLU A 259 3.41 18.68 -7.91
CA GLU A 259 3.39 19.70 -8.98
C GLU A 259 3.50 19.05 -10.38
N LYS A 260 4.47 18.13 -10.56
CA LYS A 260 4.69 17.44 -11.84
C LYS A 260 3.54 16.50 -12.23
N ALA A 261 2.90 15.89 -11.27
CA ALA A 261 1.74 15.03 -11.50
C ALA A 261 0.53 15.79 -12.06
N GLN A 262 0.45 17.12 -11.88
CA GLN A 262 -0.61 17.97 -12.42
C GLN A 262 -2.02 17.46 -12.11
N ARG A 263 -2.21 16.80 -10.96
CA ARG A 263 -3.47 16.18 -10.53
C ARG A 263 -4.03 15.11 -11.49
N LYS A 264 -3.20 14.50 -12.32
CA LYS A 264 -3.62 13.44 -13.24
C LYS A 264 -4.01 12.15 -12.52
N GLY A 265 -3.56 11.97 -11.29
CA GLY A 265 -3.85 10.83 -10.43
C GLY A 265 -3.49 11.12 -8.97
N LEU A 266 -3.39 10.08 -8.16
CA LEU A 266 -3.16 10.15 -6.73
C LEU A 266 -1.75 9.66 -6.37
N ILE A 267 -1.07 10.40 -5.49
CA ILE A 267 0.20 9.99 -4.89
C ILE A 267 -0.13 9.33 -3.55
N CYS A 268 0.20 8.06 -3.39
CA CYS A 268 -0.19 7.26 -2.24
C CYS A 268 1.01 7.00 -1.32
N ILE A 269 0.78 7.14 -0.01
CA ILE A 269 1.78 6.86 1.03
C ILE A 269 1.25 5.67 1.84
N PRO A 270 1.85 4.46 1.71
CA PRO A 270 1.42 3.29 2.46
C PRO A 270 1.97 3.29 3.89
N SER A 271 1.30 2.61 4.82
CA SER A 271 1.86 2.32 6.15
C SER A 271 3.03 1.36 6.06
N GLY A 272 2.94 0.42 5.16
CA GLY A 272 3.90 -0.60 4.82
C GLY A 272 3.41 -1.42 3.63
N ASN A 273 4.18 -2.44 3.26
CA ASN A 273 3.79 -3.49 2.34
C ASN A 273 4.57 -4.77 2.62
N HIS A 274 4.34 -5.81 1.82
CA HIS A 274 4.99 -7.12 1.96
C HIS A 274 6.50 -7.12 1.66
N ASP A 275 7.05 -6.02 1.14
CA ASP A 275 8.46 -5.87 0.74
C ASP A 275 9.29 -4.96 1.65
N MET A 276 8.65 -4.32 2.62
CA MET A 276 9.36 -3.46 3.58
C MET A 276 9.11 -3.90 5.02
N ASP A 277 9.95 -3.41 5.91
CA ASP A 277 9.78 -3.64 7.34
C ASP A 277 8.44 -3.09 7.83
N ARG A 278 7.82 -3.77 8.79
CA ARG A 278 6.61 -3.26 9.43
C ARG A 278 6.86 -1.91 10.09
N LEU A 279 5.85 -1.05 10.07
CA LEU A 279 5.90 0.27 10.71
C LEU A 279 6.32 0.16 12.18
N ALA A 280 5.75 -0.80 12.91
CA ALA A 280 6.04 -1.05 14.32
C ALA A 280 7.45 -1.62 14.62
N ARG A 281 8.32 -1.80 13.60
CA ARG A 281 9.73 -2.14 13.82
C ARG A 281 10.53 -0.95 14.37
N SER A 282 10.20 0.26 13.91
CA SER A 282 10.95 1.48 14.21
C SER A 282 10.12 2.52 14.98
N ILE A 283 8.80 2.48 14.88
CA ILE A 283 7.84 3.39 15.50
C ILE A 283 6.99 2.60 16.50
N HIS A 284 6.91 3.03 17.75
CA HIS A 284 6.39 2.22 18.84
C HIS A 284 5.28 2.88 19.64
N GLY A 285 4.34 2.08 20.17
CA GLY A 285 3.31 2.58 21.09
C GLY A 285 2.51 3.75 20.53
N GLU A 286 2.44 4.84 21.27
CA GLU A 286 1.68 6.04 20.92
C GLU A 286 2.25 6.78 19.68
N GLU A 287 3.52 6.59 19.35
CA GLU A 287 4.12 7.12 18.12
C GLU A 287 3.40 6.61 16.87
N LEU A 288 2.88 5.37 16.90
CA LEU A 288 2.09 4.81 15.79
C LEU A 288 0.82 5.63 15.55
N LYS A 289 0.13 6.08 16.58
CA LYS A 289 -1.08 6.90 16.45
C LYS A 289 -0.78 8.24 15.76
N VAL A 290 0.34 8.86 16.12
CA VAL A 290 0.83 10.11 15.49
C VAL A 290 1.20 9.86 14.02
N ALA A 291 1.86 8.73 13.70
CA ALA A 291 2.19 8.35 12.34
C ALA A 291 0.93 8.10 11.48
N PHE A 292 -0.09 7.43 12.04
CA PHE A 292 -1.36 7.23 11.33
C PHE A 292 -2.16 8.52 11.18
N ALA A 293 -2.05 9.50 12.11
CA ALA A 293 -2.65 10.81 11.91
C ALA A 293 -2.08 11.51 10.65
N PHE A 294 -0.76 11.39 10.41
CA PHE A 294 -0.14 11.84 9.17
C PHE A 294 -0.65 11.06 7.96
N LEU A 295 -0.52 9.73 7.96
CA LEU A 295 -0.88 8.87 6.83
C LEU A 295 -2.32 9.08 6.37
N LEU A 296 -3.25 9.24 7.33
CA LEU A 296 -4.68 9.40 7.07
C LEU A 296 -5.12 10.85 6.80
N SER A 297 -4.25 11.83 6.97
CA SER A 297 -4.53 13.24 6.63
C SER A 297 -3.83 13.71 5.34
N MET A 298 -2.88 12.96 4.81
CA MET A 298 -2.24 13.28 3.52
C MET A 298 -3.22 13.09 2.34
N PRO A 299 -3.04 13.82 1.20
CA PRO A 299 -3.75 13.53 -0.04
C PRO A 299 -3.43 12.12 -0.57
N GLY A 300 -4.15 11.69 -1.60
CA GLY A 300 -4.02 10.36 -2.17
C GLY A 300 -4.91 9.35 -1.44
N ALA A 301 -4.88 8.10 -1.86
CA ALA A 301 -5.55 7.01 -1.17
C ALA A 301 -4.58 6.39 -0.15
N PRO A 302 -4.92 6.33 1.13
CA PRO A 302 -4.13 5.58 2.12
C PRO A 302 -4.15 4.09 1.83
N PHE A 303 -3.00 3.42 2.01
CA PHE A 303 -2.86 1.98 1.96
C PHE A 303 -2.36 1.46 3.31
N LEU A 304 -3.17 0.65 3.97
CA LEU A 304 -2.85 0.02 5.24
C LEU A 304 -2.45 -1.43 5.00
N TYR A 305 -1.21 -1.78 5.33
CA TYR A 305 -0.76 -3.16 5.24
C TYR A 305 -1.39 -4.00 6.36
N TYR A 306 -1.79 -5.26 6.06
CA TYR A 306 -2.44 -6.11 7.05
C TYR A 306 -1.61 -6.20 8.33
N GLY A 307 -2.28 -6.08 9.47
CA GLY A 307 -1.65 -6.08 10.79
C GLY A 307 -1.05 -4.76 11.25
N ASP A 308 -0.76 -3.79 10.36
CA ASP A 308 -0.25 -2.49 10.80
C ASP A 308 -1.28 -1.73 11.64
N GLY A 309 -2.58 -1.92 11.35
CA GLY A 309 -3.69 -1.33 12.10
C GLY A 309 -3.85 -1.82 13.54
N ILE A 310 -3.14 -2.87 13.93
CA ILE A 310 -3.06 -3.37 15.32
C ILE A 310 -1.63 -3.31 15.86
N GLY A 311 -0.69 -2.68 15.14
CA GLY A 311 0.69 -2.56 15.55
C GLY A 311 1.48 -3.88 15.50
N MET A 312 1.19 -4.78 14.56
CA MET A 312 1.97 -6.02 14.39
C MET A 312 3.44 -5.71 14.17
N ARG A 313 4.28 -6.45 14.87
CA ARG A 313 5.73 -6.27 14.86
C ARG A 313 6.38 -7.05 13.71
N TYR A 314 7.54 -6.60 13.27
CA TYR A 314 8.43 -7.38 12.42
C TYR A 314 9.00 -8.55 13.24
N VAL A 315 8.91 -9.77 12.71
CA VAL A 315 9.46 -10.96 13.37
C VAL A 315 10.87 -11.22 12.88
N GLU A 316 11.84 -11.00 13.75
CA GLU A 316 13.26 -11.13 13.41
C GLU A 316 13.67 -12.58 13.11
N LYS A 317 14.63 -12.73 12.20
CA LYS A 317 15.27 -14.02 11.89
C LYS A 317 14.33 -15.12 11.38
N LEU A 318 13.20 -14.76 10.80
CA LEU A 318 12.39 -15.75 10.10
C LEU A 318 13.14 -16.25 8.85
N HIS A 319 13.19 -17.57 8.70
CA HIS A 319 13.73 -18.17 7.48
C HIS A 319 12.77 -17.95 6.33
N SER A 320 13.28 -17.44 5.20
CA SER A 320 12.46 -17.28 4.01
C SER A 320 12.16 -18.63 3.37
N VAL A 321 10.90 -18.84 3.01
CA VAL A 321 10.43 -20.00 2.25
C VAL A 321 10.04 -19.62 0.81
N GLU A 322 10.22 -18.34 0.44
CA GLU A 322 9.67 -17.73 -0.78
C GLU A 322 10.73 -16.92 -1.53
N GLY A 323 11.86 -17.53 -1.82
CA GLY A 323 12.96 -16.74 -2.36
C GLY A 323 13.51 -15.74 -1.36
N GLY A 324 14.69 -15.30 -1.54
CA GLY A 324 15.50 -14.66 -0.55
C GLY A 324 15.00 -13.33 0.02
N TYR A 325 15.88 -12.70 0.71
CA TYR A 325 15.81 -11.37 1.28
C TYR A 325 15.16 -11.31 2.66
N GLY A 326 15.58 -10.37 3.49
CA GLY A 326 15.15 -10.18 4.88
C GLY A 326 13.69 -9.70 5.07
N ARG A 327 12.79 -9.98 4.11
CA ARG A 327 11.39 -9.49 4.08
C ARG A 327 10.39 -10.38 4.83
N THR A 328 10.74 -11.63 5.09
CA THR A 328 9.80 -12.62 5.67
C THR A 328 9.24 -12.21 7.02
N GLY A 329 9.99 -11.44 7.80
CA GLY A 329 9.53 -10.95 9.11
C GLY A 329 8.33 -9.99 9.05
N SER A 330 8.10 -9.32 7.92
CA SER A 330 6.90 -8.50 7.69
C SER A 330 5.70 -9.31 7.20
N ARG A 331 5.92 -10.56 6.78
CA ARG A 331 4.92 -11.47 6.20
C ARG A 331 4.40 -12.50 7.20
N SER A 332 4.67 -12.33 8.51
CA SER A 332 4.18 -13.21 9.58
C SER A 332 2.64 -13.27 9.58
N PRO A 333 2.04 -14.41 9.97
CA PRO A 333 0.60 -14.58 9.98
C PRO A 333 -0.14 -13.53 10.82
N MET A 334 -1.31 -13.13 10.38
CA MET A 334 -2.18 -12.20 11.08
C MET A 334 -2.52 -12.70 12.50
N GLN A 335 -2.66 -11.79 13.43
CA GLN A 335 -2.88 -12.07 14.86
C GLN A 335 -4.31 -11.69 15.23
N TRP A 336 -5.23 -12.67 15.14
CA TRP A 336 -6.65 -12.45 15.36
C TRP A 336 -7.03 -12.44 16.83
N ASP A 337 -6.53 -13.43 17.58
CA ASP A 337 -6.89 -13.66 18.99
C ASP A 337 -5.77 -14.36 19.78
N HIS A 338 -6.06 -14.81 20.98
CA HIS A 338 -5.11 -15.50 21.85
C HIS A 338 -5.13 -17.04 21.72
N THR A 339 -5.91 -17.57 20.77
CA THR A 339 -5.98 -19.02 20.54
C THR A 339 -4.75 -19.56 19.79
N THR A 340 -4.78 -20.85 19.44
CA THR A 340 -3.69 -21.50 18.69
C THR A 340 -3.32 -20.69 17.44
N ASN A 341 -2.00 -20.51 17.22
CA ASN A 341 -1.46 -19.74 16.11
C ASN A 341 -2.05 -18.31 16.00
N ALA A 342 -2.41 -17.71 17.13
CA ALA A 342 -3.06 -16.41 17.20
C ALA A 342 -4.39 -16.33 16.40
N GLY A 343 -5.14 -17.43 16.33
CA GLY A 343 -6.39 -17.52 15.56
C GLY A 343 -6.20 -17.53 14.04
N PHE A 344 -4.97 -17.57 13.54
CA PHE A 344 -4.68 -17.62 12.11
C PHE A 344 -5.01 -18.97 11.48
N SER A 345 -4.71 -20.08 12.18
CA SER A 345 -4.81 -21.44 11.64
C SER A 345 -5.04 -22.47 12.76
N ALA A 346 -5.85 -23.47 12.46
CA ALA A 346 -5.99 -24.65 13.30
C ALA A 346 -4.90 -25.72 13.07
N ALA A 347 -4.00 -25.50 12.12
CA ALA A 347 -2.90 -26.40 11.81
C ALA A 347 -1.94 -26.55 13.00
N PRO A 348 -1.23 -27.71 13.13
CA PRO A 348 -0.06 -27.78 13.98
C PRO A 348 0.95 -26.69 13.65
N LYS A 349 1.56 -26.09 14.67
CA LYS A 349 2.51 -24.96 14.52
C LYS A 349 3.64 -25.23 13.51
N GLU A 350 4.08 -26.47 13.41
CA GLU A 350 5.16 -26.91 12.52
C GLU A 350 4.74 -26.85 11.03
N LYS A 351 3.44 -26.87 10.77
CA LYS A 351 2.87 -26.80 9.42
C LYS A 351 2.65 -25.37 8.92
N LEU A 352 2.75 -24.35 9.78
CA LEU A 352 2.61 -22.98 9.33
C LEU A 352 3.66 -22.65 8.26
N TYR A 353 3.20 -22.18 7.12
CA TYR A 353 4.05 -21.83 5.99
C TYR A 353 5.03 -20.69 6.35
N VAL A 354 4.52 -19.65 7.00
CA VAL A 354 5.33 -18.63 7.67
C VAL A 354 5.06 -18.73 9.17
N LYS A 355 6.09 -18.70 9.98
CA LYS A 355 5.93 -18.84 11.44
C LYS A 355 5.34 -17.59 12.07
N GLN A 356 4.52 -17.82 13.12
CA GLN A 356 3.86 -16.79 13.89
C GLN A 356 4.83 -16.07 14.83
N ASP A 357 4.51 -14.83 15.21
CA ASP A 357 5.09 -14.15 16.39
C ASP A 357 4.70 -14.92 17.66
N GLU A 358 5.69 -15.45 18.36
CA GLU A 358 5.51 -16.25 19.59
C GLU A 358 5.57 -15.41 20.86
N SER A 359 5.72 -14.10 20.75
CA SER A 359 5.82 -13.20 21.89
C SER A 359 4.51 -13.21 22.70
N ALA A 360 4.61 -13.28 24.01
CA ALA A 360 3.44 -13.32 24.89
C ALA A 360 2.62 -12.02 24.85
N ASP A 361 3.27 -10.90 24.50
CA ASP A 361 2.70 -9.56 24.43
C ASP A 361 2.41 -9.13 22.98
N ARG A 362 2.32 -10.07 22.03
CA ARG A 362 1.96 -9.76 20.65
C ARG A 362 0.57 -9.12 20.60
N PRO A 363 0.38 -8.08 19.76
CA PRO A 363 -0.94 -7.49 19.58
C PRO A 363 -1.88 -8.47 18.88
N THR A 364 -3.16 -8.45 19.24
CA THR A 364 -4.22 -9.21 18.55
C THR A 364 -5.39 -8.30 18.19
N VAL A 365 -6.13 -8.67 17.14
CA VAL A 365 -7.36 -7.96 16.77
C VAL A 365 -8.36 -7.95 17.92
N GLU A 366 -8.55 -9.08 18.58
CA GLU A 366 -9.45 -9.21 19.73
C GLU A 366 -9.11 -8.22 20.85
N ALA A 367 -7.83 -8.16 21.25
CA ALA A 367 -7.39 -7.25 22.32
C ALA A 367 -7.52 -5.77 21.88
N GLN A 368 -7.13 -5.45 20.67
CA GLN A 368 -7.21 -4.09 20.14
C GLN A 368 -8.66 -3.60 20.00
N MET A 369 -9.58 -4.47 19.59
CA MET A 369 -11.01 -4.11 19.52
C MET A 369 -11.68 -4.00 20.89
N ALA A 370 -11.15 -4.65 21.90
CA ALA A 370 -11.66 -4.56 23.27
C ALA A 370 -11.18 -3.33 24.04
N ASP A 371 -10.05 -2.75 23.63
CA ASP A 371 -9.46 -1.56 24.25
C ASP A 371 -9.86 -0.27 23.50
N PRO A 372 -10.68 0.60 24.10
CA PRO A 372 -11.12 1.84 23.44
C PRO A 372 -9.98 2.84 23.13
N ASP A 373 -8.84 2.71 23.83
CA ASP A 373 -7.67 3.56 23.62
C ASP A 373 -6.64 2.91 22.68
N SER A 374 -6.98 1.80 22.03
CA SER A 374 -6.08 1.06 21.14
C SER A 374 -5.76 1.81 19.84
N LEU A 375 -4.70 1.36 19.17
CA LEU A 375 -4.34 1.83 17.82
C LEU A 375 -5.48 1.57 16.82
N TYR A 376 -6.17 0.42 16.92
CA TYR A 376 -7.31 0.08 16.06
C TYR A 376 -8.41 1.16 16.12
N HIS A 377 -8.82 1.55 17.33
CA HIS A 377 -9.86 2.57 17.50
C HIS A 377 -9.38 3.97 17.10
N GLU A 378 -8.10 4.28 17.31
CA GLU A 378 -7.53 5.55 16.86
C GLU A 378 -7.53 5.67 15.34
N ILE A 379 -7.13 4.60 14.62
CA ILE A 379 -7.20 4.55 13.15
C ILE A 379 -8.65 4.66 12.67
N GLN A 380 -9.59 3.96 13.30
CA GLN A 380 -11.00 4.04 12.97
C GLN A 380 -11.54 5.48 13.13
N LYS A 381 -11.17 6.16 14.21
CA LYS A 381 -11.53 7.57 14.45
C LYS A 381 -10.95 8.49 13.36
N LEU A 382 -9.67 8.34 13.02
CA LEU A 382 -9.01 9.12 11.97
C LEU A 382 -9.64 8.89 10.59
N ILE A 383 -9.99 7.65 10.26
CA ILE A 383 -10.70 7.30 9.02
C ILE A 383 -12.08 7.96 8.97
N ASN A 384 -12.84 7.92 10.06
CA ASN A 384 -14.16 8.55 10.12
C ASN A 384 -14.06 10.07 9.92
N ILE A 385 -13.06 10.73 10.52
CA ILE A 385 -12.80 12.16 10.33
C ILE A 385 -12.43 12.44 8.87
N ARG A 386 -11.51 11.66 8.27
CA ARG A 386 -11.15 11.79 6.86
C ARG A 386 -12.37 11.67 5.95
N GLN A 387 -13.26 10.73 6.21
CA GLN A 387 -14.46 10.51 5.41
C GLN A 387 -15.49 11.60 5.57
N ALA A 388 -15.59 12.21 6.76
CA ALA A 388 -16.52 13.31 7.05
C ALA A 388 -16.09 14.64 6.43
N HIS A 389 -14.79 14.84 6.18
CA HIS A 389 -14.21 16.11 5.73
C HIS A 389 -13.60 15.97 4.33
N SER A 390 -14.24 16.60 3.33
CA SER A 390 -13.83 16.47 1.93
C SER A 390 -12.42 17.01 1.65
N ALA A 391 -11.98 18.04 2.38
CA ALA A 391 -10.61 18.54 2.31
C ALA A 391 -9.55 17.50 2.71
N LEU A 392 -9.86 16.54 3.59
CA LEU A 392 -8.96 15.47 4.00
C LEU A 392 -8.96 14.28 3.04
N GLN A 393 -9.94 14.18 2.12
CA GLN A 393 -10.06 13.07 1.18
C GLN A 393 -8.96 13.10 0.09
N SER A 394 -9.00 12.12 -0.82
CA SER A 394 -7.90 11.84 -1.76
C SER A 394 -7.48 13.02 -2.63
N ARG A 395 -8.44 13.88 -3.01
CA ARG A 395 -8.21 15.01 -3.93
C ARG A 395 -8.09 16.35 -3.25
N GLY A 396 -8.27 16.44 -1.93
CA GLY A 396 -8.05 17.68 -1.20
C GLY A 396 -6.63 18.21 -1.44
N GLU A 397 -6.52 19.51 -1.55
CA GLU A 397 -5.23 20.18 -1.77
C GLU A 397 -4.35 20.13 -0.52
N ILE A 398 -3.06 20.29 -0.72
CA ILE A 398 -2.09 20.38 0.36
C ILE A 398 -1.16 21.58 0.16
N GLU A 399 -0.90 22.29 1.27
CA GLU A 399 0.08 23.36 1.36
C GLU A 399 0.88 23.18 2.65
N PHE A 400 2.17 22.88 2.55
CA PHE A 400 3.02 22.77 3.73
C PHE A 400 3.35 24.16 4.25
N VAL A 401 3.01 24.41 5.53
CA VAL A 401 3.19 25.72 6.18
C VAL A 401 4.37 25.71 7.15
N TYR A 402 4.78 24.53 7.63
CA TYR A 402 6.00 24.38 8.42
C TYR A 402 6.58 22.96 8.22
N ALA A 403 7.80 22.88 7.68
CA ALA A 403 8.55 21.66 7.43
C ALA A 403 10.04 21.98 7.28
N GLU A 404 10.65 22.44 8.36
CA GLU A 404 12.04 22.88 8.37
C GLU A 404 13.01 21.73 8.66
N GLU A 405 14.22 21.81 8.11
CA GLU A 405 15.27 20.79 8.29
C GLU A 405 15.54 20.55 9.79
N LYS A 406 15.44 19.28 10.22
CA LYS A 406 15.63 18.82 11.61
C LYS A 406 14.82 19.60 12.66
N GLN A 407 13.68 20.16 12.26
CA GLN A 407 12.77 20.89 13.14
C GLN A 407 11.42 20.16 13.26
N TYR A 408 10.70 20.51 14.29
CA TYR A 408 9.34 20.07 14.60
C TYR A 408 8.47 21.30 14.93
N PRO A 409 7.15 21.23 14.68
CA PRO A 409 6.38 20.11 14.13
C PRO A 409 6.46 20.06 12.60
N LEU A 410 5.77 19.09 11.98
CA LEU A 410 5.29 19.18 10.61
C LEU A 410 3.91 19.82 10.61
N ALA A 411 3.68 20.85 9.82
CA ALA A 411 2.36 21.46 9.69
C ALA A 411 2.00 21.75 8.22
N TYR A 412 0.76 21.48 7.86
CA TYR A 412 0.23 21.71 6.53
C TYR A 412 -1.27 22.00 6.53
N LEU A 413 -1.71 22.69 5.50
CA LEU A 413 -3.13 22.93 5.23
C LEU A 413 -3.65 21.87 4.26
N ARG A 414 -4.82 21.35 4.53
CA ARG A 414 -5.65 20.60 3.61
C ARG A 414 -6.86 21.43 3.26
N SER A 415 -7.20 21.53 1.99
CA SER A 415 -8.31 22.38 1.56
C SER A 415 -9.03 21.85 0.33
N ASP A 416 -10.28 22.27 0.19
CA ASP A 416 -11.09 22.18 -1.01
C ASP A 416 -11.98 23.45 -1.13
N ASP A 417 -13.00 23.40 -1.98
CA ASP A 417 -13.92 24.52 -2.18
C ASP A 417 -14.82 24.83 -0.96
N LYS A 418 -14.87 23.94 0.03
CA LYS A 418 -15.82 24.00 1.16
C LYS A 418 -15.16 24.30 2.48
N GLU A 419 -13.96 23.79 2.70
CA GLU A 419 -13.32 23.82 3.99
C GLU A 419 -11.79 23.90 3.89
N LYS A 420 -11.18 24.41 4.96
CA LYS A 420 -9.73 24.49 5.13
C LYS A 420 -9.36 23.98 6.52
N ILE A 421 -8.48 23.00 6.58
CA ILE A 421 -8.08 22.29 7.79
C ILE A 421 -6.57 22.41 7.95
N LEU A 422 -6.14 22.94 9.09
CA LEU A 422 -4.74 22.94 9.51
C LEU A 422 -4.44 21.61 10.21
N VAL A 423 -3.49 20.85 9.68
CA VAL A 423 -2.96 19.63 10.28
C VAL A 423 -1.61 19.94 10.91
N ILE A 424 -1.43 19.57 12.17
CA ILE A 424 -0.17 19.75 12.91
C ILE A 424 0.23 18.43 13.52
N ILE A 425 1.47 17.99 13.27
CA ILE A 425 2.01 16.70 13.70
C ILE A 425 3.35 16.93 14.43
N ASN A 426 3.39 16.64 15.71
CA ASN A 426 4.62 16.71 16.52
C ASN A 426 4.93 15.34 17.15
N PRO A 427 5.66 14.46 16.47
CA PRO A 427 6.06 13.17 17.04
C PRO A 427 7.13 13.30 18.15
N ALA A 428 7.91 14.40 18.19
CA ALA A 428 8.94 14.58 19.21
C ALA A 428 8.33 14.59 20.63
N ASP A 429 9.08 14.09 21.60
CA ASP A 429 8.68 13.98 23.02
C ASP A 429 8.68 15.32 23.79
N ARG A 430 8.89 16.44 23.09
CA ARG A 430 8.95 17.79 23.65
C ARG A 430 7.97 18.75 23.00
N GLU A 431 7.54 19.74 23.78
CA GLU A 431 6.79 20.88 23.26
C GLU A 431 7.65 21.69 22.26
N VAL A 432 7.02 22.10 21.16
CA VAL A 432 7.64 22.92 20.11
C VAL A 432 6.73 24.08 19.72
N SER A 433 7.27 25.04 18.98
CA SER A 433 6.46 26.16 18.51
C SER A 433 6.92 26.63 17.13
N PHE A 434 6.00 27.17 16.35
CA PHE A 434 6.28 27.83 15.09
C PHE A 434 5.43 29.10 14.93
N ASP A 435 5.84 30.00 14.06
CA ASP A 435 5.10 31.23 13.80
C ASP A 435 3.92 30.96 12.86
N GLY A 436 2.74 31.44 13.22
CA GLY A 436 1.52 31.29 12.46
C GLY A 436 0.33 31.96 13.10
N ASN A 437 -0.54 32.56 12.29
CA ASN A 437 -1.75 33.20 12.74
C ASN A 437 -2.98 32.52 12.11
N TYR A 438 -3.59 31.62 12.84
CA TYR A 438 -4.72 30.82 12.37
C TYR A 438 -5.97 31.11 13.21
N ALA A 439 -7.10 31.39 12.54
CA ALA A 439 -8.40 31.57 13.16
C ALA A 439 -9.12 30.22 13.25
N VAL A 440 -8.76 29.41 14.24
CA VAL A 440 -9.35 28.10 14.49
C VAL A 440 -10.81 28.26 14.92
N ARG A 441 -11.72 27.53 14.23
CA ARG A 441 -13.15 27.45 14.57
C ARG A 441 -13.45 26.25 15.46
N GLU A 442 -12.80 25.13 15.15
CA GLU A 442 -13.05 23.85 15.79
C GLU A 442 -11.83 22.95 15.72
N ALA A 443 -11.55 22.20 16.78
CA ALA A 443 -10.59 21.10 16.77
C ALA A 443 -11.35 19.82 16.40
N LEU A 444 -11.16 19.35 15.14
CA LEU A 444 -11.81 18.14 14.63
C LEU A 444 -11.18 16.87 15.21
N TYR A 445 -9.91 16.97 15.54
CA TYR A 445 -9.11 15.88 16.09
C TYR A 445 -7.99 16.42 16.95
N THR A 446 -7.77 15.79 18.09
CA THR A 446 -6.59 16.00 18.94
C THR A 446 -6.15 14.68 19.55
N PHE A 447 -4.84 14.48 19.59
CA PHE A 447 -4.16 13.38 20.24
C PHE A 447 -2.91 13.91 20.93
N GLY A 448 -2.57 13.42 22.14
CA GLY A 448 -1.39 13.84 22.91
C GLY A 448 -1.43 15.26 23.45
N GLY A 449 -2.56 15.96 23.26
CA GLY A 449 -2.79 17.34 23.69
C GLY A 449 -3.21 18.25 22.53
N GLU A 450 -3.75 19.42 22.88
CA GLU A 450 -4.23 20.41 21.91
C GLU A 450 -3.19 21.51 21.69
N ALA A 451 -3.02 21.96 20.44
CA ALA A 451 -2.15 23.09 20.14
C ALA A 451 -2.75 24.41 20.61
N VAL A 452 -1.90 25.32 21.09
CA VAL A 452 -2.29 26.65 21.57
C VAL A 452 -1.93 27.72 20.55
N PHE A 453 -2.92 28.52 20.16
CA PHE A 453 -2.80 29.56 19.14
C PHE A 453 -2.85 30.94 19.84
N THR A 454 -1.72 31.61 20.03
CA THR A 454 -1.65 32.86 20.74
C THR A 454 -0.58 33.80 20.19
N GLY A 455 -0.95 35.06 19.91
CA GLY A 455 0.01 36.11 19.57
C GLY A 455 0.82 35.88 18.31
N GLY A 456 0.25 35.20 17.30
CA GLY A 456 0.94 34.89 16.06
C GLY A 456 1.89 33.68 16.16
N LYS A 457 1.78 32.92 17.24
CA LYS A 457 2.57 31.71 17.50
C LYS A 457 1.66 30.52 17.78
N VAL A 458 2.07 29.35 17.28
CA VAL A 458 1.43 28.07 17.55
C VAL A 458 2.36 27.23 18.41
N THR A 459 1.88 26.85 19.60
CA THR A 459 2.62 25.97 20.53
C THR A 459 1.99 24.59 20.53
N VAL A 460 2.80 23.55 20.35
CA VAL A 460 2.36 22.18 20.07
C VAL A 460 2.97 21.22 21.10
N PRO A 461 2.16 20.50 21.85
CA PRO A 461 2.64 19.50 22.81
C PRO A 461 3.51 18.43 22.16
N GLY A 462 4.36 17.77 22.96
CA GLY A 462 5.13 16.61 22.50
C GLY A 462 4.26 15.37 22.28
N GLY A 463 4.62 14.51 21.33
CA GLY A 463 3.91 13.29 21.03
C GLY A 463 2.45 13.53 20.59
N SER A 464 2.17 14.61 19.84
CA SER A 464 0.82 15.05 19.53
C SER A 464 0.50 15.17 18.05
N ALA A 465 -0.79 15.11 17.73
CA ALA A 465 -1.34 15.44 16.42
C ALA A 465 -2.69 16.16 16.58
N GLY A 466 -2.97 17.13 15.68
CA GLY A 466 -4.22 17.87 15.72
C GLY A 466 -4.69 18.30 14.32
N PHE A 467 -6.01 18.28 14.10
CA PHE A 467 -6.68 18.78 12.89
C PHE A 467 -7.63 19.90 13.28
N TYR A 468 -7.42 21.07 12.73
CA TYR A 468 -8.11 22.29 13.13
C TYR A 468 -8.84 22.91 11.94
N LEU A 469 -10.16 23.01 12.01
CA LEU A 469 -10.97 23.70 11.00
C LEU A 469 -10.76 25.21 11.13
N LEU A 470 -10.43 25.86 10.00
CA LEU A 470 -10.18 27.32 9.94
C LEU A 470 -11.39 28.10 9.45
#